data_bb18014e87c57b40695f7be905228a41
#
_entry.id   bb18014e87c57b40695f7be905228a41
#
_cell.length_a   1.000
_cell.length_b   1.000
_cell.length_c   1.000
_cell.angle_alpha   90.00
_cell.angle_beta   90.00
_cell.angle_gamma   90.00
#
_symmetry.space_group_name_H-M   'P 1'
#
loop_
_entity.id
_entity.type
_entity.pdbx_description
1 polymer ?
#
loop_
_entity_poly.entity_id
_entity_poly.type
_entity_poly.pdbx_seq_one_letter_code
_entity_poly.pdbx_strand_id
1 'polypeptide(L)'
;MKTALSLLAGLAALAVVGGDLGALHPLGDSLAVFRLQGAAVLGVLSALALLAGAAGTGRLGMALALVVGVPILLSYQAEGREVAGGLRLYQKNMLFRNDDLAGLARDIAAAAPDVVMLQEVSKDNRTLLETLKPDMPHQLHCAFTAVGGIAIATRLTPVAGAGLCADGLAAMQVEGPGGPLWLVSVHLYWPWPEGQADQVRTLLPVLEGLQGPVVMAGDFNMVRWSATVATMALAARVQPAGAVHGTYTGFAPLLMLPIDHVLAPGGGRAEVRGAFGSDHLGLLAEVRL
;
A
#
# COMPACT_ATOMS: atom_id res chain seq x y z
N MET A 1 -38.69 -0.68 15.22
CA MET A 1 -37.86 -1.35 14.21
C MET A 1 -37.45 -0.42 13.08
N LYS A 2 -38.42 0.18 12.33
CA LYS A 2 -38.15 1.12 11.22
C LYS A 2 -37.20 2.26 11.59
N THR A 3 -37.47 2.98 12.71
CA THR A 3 -36.63 4.11 13.18
C THR A 3 -35.22 3.66 13.56
N ALA A 4 -35.09 2.52 14.24
CA ALA A 4 -33.77 2.00 14.62
C ALA A 4 -32.93 1.64 13.40
N LEU A 5 -33.50 0.97 12.39
CA LEU A 5 -32.81 0.65 11.13
C LEU A 5 -32.41 1.92 10.39
N SER A 6 -33.27 2.95 10.36
CA SER A 6 -32.91 4.22 9.73
C SER A 6 -31.76 4.95 10.43
N LEU A 7 -31.71 4.90 11.76
CA LEU A 7 -30.61 5.49 12.54
C LEU A 7 -29.29 4.73 12.30
N LEU A 8 -29.31 3.39 12.32
CA LEU A 8 -28.13 2.56 12.07
C LEU A 8 -27.62 2.75 10.64
N ALA A 9 -28.51 2.80 9.65
CA ALA A 9 -28.12 3.10 8.27
C ALA A 9 -27.54 4.51 8.13
N GLY A 10 -28.09 5.50 8.86
CA GLY A 10 -27.52 6.86 8.92
C GLY A 10 -26.11 6.89 9.50
N LEU A 11 -25.86 6.18 10.59
CA LEU A 11 -24.52 6.07 11.19
C LEU A 11 -23.52 5.37 10.26
N ALA A 12 -23.94 4.26 9.61
CA ALA A 12 -23.11 3.58 8.62
C ALA A 12 -22.79 4.50 7.41
N ALA A 13 -23.78 5.27 6.92
CA ALA A 13 -23.59 6.24 5.86
C ALA A 13 -22.57 7.33 6.24
N LEU A 14 -22.67 7.86 7.48
CA LEU A 14 -21.69 8.84 8.00
C LEU A 14 -20.27 8.28 8.05
N ALA A 15 -20.10 7.03 8.50
CA ALA A 15 -18.78 6.38 8.51
C ALA A 15 -18.22 6.18 7.10
N VAL A 16 -19.06 5.75 6.14
CA VAL A 16 -18.66 5.55 4.74
C VAL A 16 -18.26 6.87 4.08
N VAL A 17 -19.06 7.94 4.25
CA VAL A 17 -18.75 9.29 3.74
C VAL A 17 -17.56 9.89 4.47
N GLY A 18 -17.45 9.66 5.78
CA GLY A 18 -16.30 10.08 6.59
C GLY A 18 -14.96 9.60 6.01
N GLY A 19 -14.94 8.42 5.38
CA GLY A 19 -13.76 7.90 4.69
C GLY A 19 -13.27 8.72 3.48
N ASP A 20 -14.07 9.66 2.96
CA ASP A 20 -13.64 10.62 1.94
C ASP A 20 -13.00 11.88 2.53
N LEU A 21 -13.11 12.08 3.83
CA LEU A 21 -12.68 13.31 4.51
C LEU A 21 -11.24 13.25 5.04
N GLY A 22 -10.43 12.26 4.62
CA GLY A 22 -9.04 12.11 5.04
C GLY A 22 -8.17 13.34 4.78
N ALA A 23 -8.42 14.06 3.70
CA ALA A 23 -7.73 15.32 3.40
C ALA A 23 -8.10 16.47 4.36
N LEU A 24 -9.25 16.41 5.04
CA LEU A 24 -9.69 17.42 6.00
C LEU A 24 -9.28 17.07 7.43
N HIS A 25 -9.34 15.80 7.78
CA HIS A 25 -8.96 15.31 9.11
C HIS A 25 -8.48 13.85 9.03
N PRO A 26 -7.36 13.49 9.69
CA PRO A 26 -6.75 12.15 9.60
C PRO A 26 -7.68 10.99 10.01
N LEU A 27 -8.70 11.22 10.86
CA LEU A 27 -9.75 10.24 11.15
C LEU A 27 -10.46 9.73 9.89
N GLY A 28 -10.57 10.57 8.85
CA GLY A 28 -11.15 10.16 7.57
C GLY A 28 -10.37 9.02 6.93
N ASP A 29 -9.04 9.06 6.97
CA ASP A 29 -8.20 7.96 6.46
C ASP A 29 -8.39 6.68 7.29
N SER A 30 -8.53 6.77 8.63
CA SER A 30 -8.85 5.60 9.46
C SER A 30 -10.22 4.98 9.07
N LEU A 31 -11.21 5.79 8.75
CA LEU A 31 -12.50 5.31 8.24
C LEU A 31 -12.38 4.73 6.82
N ALA A 32 -11.48 5.26 5.99
CA ALA A 32 -11.23 4.77 4.64
C ALA A 32 -10.74 3.31 4.61
N VAL A 33 -9.99 2.86 5.63
CA VAL A 33 -9.52 1.47 5.76
C VAL A 33 -10.68 0.47 5.68
N PHE A 34 -11.80 0.78 6.33
CA PHE A 34 -12.97 -0.09 6.42
C PHE A 34 -14.13 0.33 5.51
N ARG A 35 -13.87 1.12 4.51
CA ARG A 35 -14.89 1.74 3.65
C ARG A 35 -15.68 0.73 2.84
N LEU A 36 -15.03 -0.34 2.35
CA LEU A 36 -15.71 -1.43 1.64
C LEU A 36 -16.66 -2.19 2.57
N GLN A 37 -16.19 -2.54 3.78
CA GLN A 37 -16.99 -3.22 4.80
C GLN A 37 -18.15 -2.33 5.27
N GLY A 38 -17.87 -1.05 5.48
CA GLY A 38 -18.88 -0.05 5.80
C GLY A 38 -19.97 0.05 4.73
N ALA A 39 -19.60 0.06 3.46
CA ALA A 39 -20.54 0.05 2.34
C ALA A 39 -21.39 -1.24 2.31
N ALA A 40 -20.79 -2.41 2.60
CA ALA A 40 -21.53 -3.66 2.70
C ALA A 40 -22.55 -3.63 3.84
N VAL A 41 -22.14 -3.18 5.05
CA VAL A 41 -23.04 -3.01 6.21
C VAL A 41 -24.17 -2.02 5.89
N LEU A 42 -23.85 -0.89 5.27
CA LEU A 42 -24.84 0.10 4.83
C LEU A 42 -25.85 -0.52 3.85
N GLY A 43 -25.38 -1.33 2.89
CA GLY A 43 -26.23 -2.04 1.93
C GLY A 43 -27.21 -2.99 2.63
N VAL A 44 -26.74 -3.79 3.58
CA VAL A 44 -27.59 -4.69 4.37
C VAL A 44 -28.62 -3.93 5.21
N LEU A 45 -28.19 -2.90 5.94
CA LEU A 45 -29.10 -2.07 6.75
C LEU A 45 -30.14 -1.36 5.88
N SER A 46 -29.75 -0.92 4.69
CA SER A 46 -30.65 -0.27 3.73
C SER A 46 -31.70 -1.23 3.17
N ALA A 47 -31.30 -2.48 2.85
CA ALA A 47 -32.23 -3.52 2.44
C ALA A 47 -33.26 -3.84 3.56
N LEU A 48 -32.81 -3.99 4.80
CA LEU A 48 -33.68 -4.20 5.95
C LEU A 48 -34.61 -2.99 6.19
N ALA A 49 -34.14 -1.76 5.98
CA ALA A 49 -34.94 -0.57 6.09
C ALA A 49 -36.05 -0.51 5.01
N LEU A 50 -35.74 -0.94 3.78
CA LEU A 50 -36.74 -1.10 2.71
C LEU A 50 -37.83 -2.10 3.10
N LEU A 51 -37.45 -3.28 3.56
CA LEU A 51 -38.39 -4.33 4.01
C LEU A 51 -39.25 -3.86 5.19
N ALA A 52 -38.71 -3.03 6.08
CA ALA A 52 -39.45 -2.43 7.18
C ALA A 52 -40.33 -1.22 6.78
N GLY A 53 -40.37 -0.86 5.49
CA GLY A 53 -41.17 0.25 4.97
C GLY A 53 -40.52 1.64 5.14
N ALA A 54 -39.19 1.72 5.42
CA ALA A 54 -38.43 2.97 5.44
C ALA A 54 -37.85 3.28 4.04
N ALA A 55 -38.70 3.45 3.04
CA ALA A 55 -38.33 3.49 1.64
C ALA A 55 -37.30 4.59 1.29
N GLY A 56 -37.41 5.79 1.87
CA GLY A 56 -36.47 6.89 1.64
C GLY A 56 -35.05 6.54 2.11
N THR A 57 -34.91 6.17 3.38
CA THR A 57 -33.61 5.77 3.97
C THR A 57 -33.01 4.58 3.24
N GLY A 58 -33.83 3.56 2.95
CA GLY A 58 -33.34 2.35 2.29
C GLY A 58 -32.84 2.60 0.87
N ARG A 59 -33.54 3.44 0.07
CA ARG A 59 -33.08 3.77 -1.30
C ARG A 59 -31.81 4.61 -1.30
N LEU A 60 -31.75 5.65 -0.47
CA LEU A 60 -30.57 6.52 -0.39
C LEU A 60 -29.35 5.76 0.14
N GLY A 61 -29.50 4.96 1.19
CA GLY A 61 -28.41 4.17 1.72
C GLY A 61 -27.92 3.10 0.75
N MET A 62 -28.82 2.44 0.02
CA MET A 62 -28.44 1.47 -1.03
C MET A 62 -27.68 2.16 -2.17
N ALA A 63 -28.15 3.30 -2.64
CA ALA A 63 -27.46 4.06 -3.68
C ALA A 63 -26.04 4.46 -3.24
N LEU A 64 -25.89 4.95 -2.01
CA LEU A 64 -24.56 5.29 -1.46
C LEU A 64 -23.66 4.04 -1.31
N ALA A 65 -24.20 2.93 -0.80
CA ALA A 65 -23.44 1.69 -0.68
C ALA A 65 -22.91 1.20 -2.03
N LEU A 66 -23.70 1.30 -3.08
CA LEU A 66 -23.30 0.93 -4.45
C LEU A 66 -22.28 1.92 -5.03
N VAL A 67 -22.53 3.23 -4.91
CA VAL A 67 -21.61 4.26 -5.43
C VAL A 67 -20.23 4.16 -4.81
N VAL A 68 -20.14 3.81 -3.53
CA VAL A 68 -18.86 3.65 -2.83
C VAL A 68 -18.28 2.24 -3.00
N GLY A 69 -19.09 1.21 -2.82
CA GLY A 69 -18.60 -0.18 -2.78
C GLY A 69 -18.21 -0.71 -4.15
N VAL A 70 -18.98 -0.39 -5.21
CA VAL A 70 -18.72 -0.95 -6.54
C VAL A 70 -17.37 -0.50 -7.11
N PRO A 71 -16.95 0.78 -7.11
CA PRO A 71 -15.63 1.17 -7.59
C PRO A 71 -14.47 0.50 -6.81
N ILE A 72 -14.63 0.34 -5.49
CA ILE A 72 -13.63 -0.37 -4.67
C ILE A 72 -13.55 -1.84 -5.09
N LEU A 73 -14.68 -2.54 -5.24
CA LEU A 73 -14.70 -3.93 -5.69
C LEU A 73 -14.11 -4.09 -7.10
N LEU A 74 -14.40 -3.19 -8.01
CA LEU A 74 -13.81 -3.22 -9.36
C LEU A 74 -12.30 -3.01 -9.34
N SER A 75 -11.76 -2.28 -8.37
CA SER A 75 -10.32 -2.08 -8.22
C SER A 75 -9.56 -3.38 -7.88
N TYR A 76 -10.21 -4.38 -7.29
CA TYR A 76 -9.66 -5.72 -7.05
C TYR A 76 -9.62 -6.59 -8.32
N GLN A 77 -10.38 -6.22 -9.35
CA GLN A 77 -10.45 -6.94 -10.62
C GLN A 77 -9.73 -6.21 -11.76
N ALA A 78 -9.19 -5.01 -11.48
CA ALA A 78 -8.51 -4.19 -12.47
C ALA A 78 -7.20 -4.88 -12.90
N GLU A 79 -7.24 -5.65 -13.98
CA GLU A 79 -6.03 -6.23 -14.57
C GLU A 79 -5.06 -5.10 -14.91
N GLY A 80 -3.82 -5.22 -14.41
CA GLY A 80 -2.74 -4.34 -14.79
C GLY A 80 -2.38 -4.53 -16.27
N ARG A 81 -1.94 -3.47 -16.94
CA ARG A 81 -1.45 -3.58 -18.32
C ARG A 81 -0.15 -4.36 -18.34
N GLU A 82 -0.03 -5.32 -19.27
CA GLU A 82 1.26 -5.94 -19.56
C GLU A 82 2.31 -4.87 -19.92
N VAL A 83 3.49 -5.02 -19.39
CA VAL A 83 4.60 -4.09 -19.56
C VAL A 83 5.77 -4.86 -20.17
N ALA A 84 5.89 -4.84 -21.49
CA ALA A 84 7.06 -5.42 -22.14
C ALA A 84 8.31 -4.61 -21.78
N GLY A 85 9.33 -5.25 -21.19
CA GLY A 85 10.57 -4.59 -20.80
C GLY A 85 10.44 -3.63 -19.61
N GLY A 86 9.41 -3.78 -18.79
CA GLY A 86 9.21 -3.01 -17.56
C GLY A 86 10.23 -3.36 -16.47
N LEU A 87 10.35 -2.46 -15.50
CA LEU A 87 11.15 -2.73 -14.30
C LEU A 87 10.41 -3.74 -13.41
N ARG A 88 11.11 -4.80 -13.02
CA ARG A 88 10.57 -5.86 -12.16
C ARG A 88 10.95 -5.61 -10.71
N LEU A 89 9.93 -5.45 -9.85
CA LEU A 89 10.10 -5.07 -8.46
C LEU A 89 9.42 -6.07 -7.52
N TYR A 90 10.12 -6.48 -6.47
CA TYR A 90 9.58 -7.27 -5.36
C TYR A 90 9.43 -6.39 -4.12
N GLN A 91 8.21 -6.24 -3.60
CA GLN A 91 7.93 -5.52 -2.35
C GLN A 91 7.54 -6.51 -1.25
N LYS A 92 8.04 -6.30 -0.03
CA LYS A 92 7.70 -7.15 1.12
C LYS A 92 7.92 -6.44 2.47
N ASN A 93 6.85 -6.29 3.26
CA ASN A 93 7.00 -6.16 4.70
C ASN A 93 7.35 -7.55 5.24
N MET A 94 8.55 -7.69 5.83
CA MET A 94 9.09 -8.98 6.23
C MET A 94 8.59 -9.48 7.57
N LEU A 95 7.96 -8.62 8.38
CA LEU A 95 7.77 -8.81 9.81
C LEU A 95 9.12 -8.87 10.58
N PHE A 96 9.33 -7.97 11.54
CA PHE A 96 10.61 -7.82 12.28
C PHE A 96 11.11 -9.10 12.97
N ARG A 97 10.22 -10.06 13.24
CA ARG A 97 10.47 -11.37 13.85
C ARG A 97 10.24 -12.54 12.88
N ASN A 98 10.51 -12.34 11.60
CA ASN A 98 10.32 -13.34 10.55
C ASN A 98 11.12 -14.62 10.82
N ASP A 99 10.47 -15.76 10.66
CA ASP A 99 11.05 -17.11 10.89
C ASP A 99 11.26 -17.94 9.61
N ASP A 100 10.91 -17.41 8.41
CA ASP A 100 11.13 -18.09 7.11
C ASP A 100 11.88 -17.22 6.09
N LEU A 101 13.03 -16.67 6.50
CA LEU A 101 13.89 -15.90 5.59
C LEU A 101 14.40 -16.75 4.41
N ALA A 102 14.61 -18.06 4.62
CA ALA A 102 15.07 -18.95 3.57
C ALA A 102 14.00 -19.16 2.49
N GLY A 103 12.72 -19.28 2.87
CA GLY A 103 11.60 -19.33 1.95
C GLY A 103 11.48 -18.03 1.13
N LEU A 104 11.56 -16.89 1.81
CA LEU A 104 11.53 -15.58 1.17
C LEU A 104 12.71 -15.39 0.19
N ALA A 105 13.94 -15.76 0.59
CA ALA A 105 15.11 -15.66 -0.29
C ALA A 105 14.95 -16.50 -1.57
N ARG A 106 14.45 -17.74 -1.45
CA ARG A 106 14.18 -18.61 -2.60
C ARG A 106 13.12 -18.02 -3.54
N ASP A 107 12.06 -17.44 -2.98
CA ASP A 107 10.99 -16.83 -3.79
C ASP A 107 11.50 -15.59 -4.52
N ILE A 108 12.28 -14.72 -3.87
CA ILE A 108 12.93 -13.56 -4.51
C ILE A 108 13.86 -14.03 -5.63
N ALA A 109 14.70 -15.03 -5.39
CA ALA A 109 15.61 -15.57 -6.41
C ALA A 109 14.85 -16.14 -7.62
N ALA A 110 13.77 -16.90 -7.38
CA ALA A 110 12.91 -17.44 -8.43
C ALA A 110 12.17 -16.36 -9.21
N ALA A 111 11.74 -15.29 -8.53
CA ALA A 111 11.11 -14.14 -9.16
C ALA A 111 12.08 -13.30 -9.99
N ALA A 112 13.39 -13.35 -9.71
CA ALA A 112 14.46 -12.63 -10.38
C ALA A 112 14.14 -11.13 -10.62
N PRO A 113 13.75 -10.34 -9.58
CA PRO A 113 13.42 -8.94 -9.74
C PRO A 113 14.69 -8.09 -10.01
N ASP A 114 14.50 -6.89 -10.55
CA ASP A 114 15.58 -5.89 -10.67
C ASP A 114 15.80 -5.14 -9.36
N VAL A 115 14.72 -5.03 -8.56
CA VAL A 115 14.66 -4.28 -7.31
C VAL A 115 13.89 -5.07 -6.26
N VAL A 116 14.38 -5.07 -5.03
CA VAL A 116 13.67 -5.55 -3.84
C VAL A 116 13.51 -4.40 -2.86
N MET A 117 12.29 -4.15 -2.38
CA MET A 117 11.96 -3.15 -1.37
C MET A 117 11.38 -3.83 -0.14
N LEU A 118 12.06 -3.67 0.99
CA LEU A 118 11.77 -4.39 2.23
C LEU A 118 11.40 -3.41 3.36
N GLN A 119 10.43 -3.78 4.16
CA GLN A 119 10.03 -3.09 5.38
C GLN A 119 10.21 -4.03 6.58
N GLU A 120 10.30 -3.46 7.76
CA GLU A 120 10.59 -4.16 9.02
C GLU A 120 11.92 -4.93 9.02
N VAL A 121 12.95 -4.32 8.41
CA VAL A 121 14.31 -4.87 8.39
C VAL A 121 14.94 -4.69 9.77
N SER A 122 14.86 -5.72 10.62
CA SER A 122 15.34 -5.77 11.99
C SER A 122 16.76 -6.35 12.09
N LYS A 123 17.31 -6.39 13.31
CA LYS A 123 18.59 -7.08 13.57
C LYS A 123 18.51 -8.57 13.25
N ASP A 124 17.33 -9.18 13.48
CA ASP A 124 17.18 -10.64 13.38
C ASP A 124 16.97 -11.10 11.93
N ASN A 125 16.34 -10.26 11.09
CA ASN A 125 16.01 -10.62 9.71
C ASN A 125 16.89 -9.95 8.64
N ARG A 126 17.75 -8.97 8.98
CA ARG A 126 18.61 -8.27 8.00
C ARG A 126 19.65 -9.17 7.31
N THR A 127 19.87 -10.38 7.80
CA THR A 127 20.70 -11.39 7.14
C THR A 127 20.18 -11.72 5.74
N LEU A 128 18.90 -11.47 5.45
CA LEU A 128 18.36 -11.55 4.10
C LEU A 128 19.11 -10.62 3.13
N LEU A 129 19.47 -9.40 3.54
CA LEU A 129 20.23 -8.48 2.69
C LEU A 129 21.58 -9.04 2.30
N GLU A 130 22.28 -9.72 3.23
CA GLU A 130 23.55 -10.40 2.92
C GLU A 130 23.33 -11.58 1.96
N THR A 131 22.23 -12.32 2.11
CA THR A 131 21.85 -13.41 1.20
C THR A 131 21.56 -12.90 -0.22
N LEU A 132 20.95 -11.72 -0.35
CA LEU A 132 20.64 -11.12 -1.64
C LEU A 132 21.85 -10.43 -2.31
N LYS A 133 22.92 -10.13 -1.58
CA LYS A 133 24.06 -9.33 -2.05
C LYS A 133 24.75 -9.84 -3.32
N PRO A 134 24.88 -11.16 -3.57
CA PRO A 134 25.48 -11.65 -4.82
C PRO A 134 24.71 -11.23 -6.07
N ASP A 135 23.37 -11.22 -6.03
CA ASP A 135 22.51 -10.85 -7.16
C ASP A 135 22.08 -9.38 -7.14
N MET A 136 22.11 -8.75 -5.94
CA MET A 136 21.70 -7.37 -5.68
C MET A 136 22.79 -6.67 -4.86
N PRO A 137 23.92 -6.33 -5.49
CA PRO A 137 25.10 -5.80 -4.79
C PRO A 137 24.88 -4.39 -4.21
N HIS A 138 23.94 -3.64 -4.75
CA HIS A 138 23.67 -2.26 -4.35
C HIS A 138 22.49 -2.22 -3.36
N GLN A 139 22.80 -1.81 -2.12
CA GLN A 139 21.83 -1.85 -1.04
C GLN A 139 21.86 -0.56 -0.23
N LEU A 140 20.68 -0.07 0.15
CA LEU A 140 20.48 1.02 1.10
C LEU A 140 19.59 0.51 2.24
N HIS A 141 20.02 0.69 3.49
CA HIS A 141 19.20 0.38 4.66
C HIS A 141 19.09 1.63 5.54
N CYS A 142 17.87 2.03 5.82
CA CYS A 142 17.52 3.16 6.67
C CYS A 142 16.89 2.66 7.97
N ALA A 143 17.41 3.11 9.11
CA ALA A 143 16.77 2.84 10.39
C ALA A 143 15.41 3.58 10.45
N PHE A 144 14.42 2.98 11.12
CA PHE A 144 13.11 3.60 11.25
C PHE A 144 12.58 3.47 12.68
N THR A 145 11.94 2.35 13.05
CA THR A 145 11.31 2.14 14.35
C THR A 145 11.90 0.96 15.11
N ALA A 146 11.36 0.66 16.29
CA ALA A 146 11.73 -0.52 17.06
C ALA A 146 11.43 -1.85 16.35
N VAL A 147 10.44 -1.87 15.45
CA VAL A 147 10.11 -3.04 14.60
C VAL A 147 11.04 -3.19 13.39
N GLY A 148 12.00 -2.29 13.18
CA GLY A 148 13.01 -2.42 12.14
C GLY A 148 13.07 -1.22 11.21
N GLY A 149 13.95 -1.32 10.22
CA GLY A 149 14.21 -0.32 9.20
C GLY A 149 13.54 -0.63 7.87
N ILE A 150 13.94 0.12 6.87
CA ILE A 150 13.49 0.04 5.49
C ILE A 150 14.70 -0.21 4.61
N ALA A 151 14.59 -1.09 3.62
CA ALA A 151 15.71 -1.35 2.72
C ALA A 151 15.29 -1.38 1.26
N ILE A 152 16.27 -1.05 0.42
CA ILE A 152 16.26 -1.25 -1.02
C ILE A 152 17.47 -2.11 -1.35
N ALA A 153 17.27 -3.18 -2.13
CA ALA A 153 18.35 -3.94 -2.75
C ALA A 153 18.11 -4.00 -4.26
N THR A 154 19.16 -3.81 -5.08
CA THR A 154 19.01 -3.75 -6.53
C THR A 154 20.27 -4.19 -7.25
N ARG A 155 20.09 -4.70 -8.48
CA ARG A 155 21.17 -4.95 -9.44
C ARG A 155 21.52 -3.72 -10.30
N LEU A 156 20.66 -2.68 -10.28
CA LEU A 156 20.87 -1.45 -11.03
C LEU A 156 21.97 -0.61 -10.37
N THR A 157 22.79 0.04 -11.18
CA THR A 157 23.91 0.86 -10.71
C THR A 157 23.40 2.14 -10.04
N PRO A 158 23.77 2.42 -8.78
CA PRO A 158 23.39 3.67 -8.12
C PRO A 158 24.06 4.88 -8.74
N VAL A 159 23.35 6.00 -8.79
CA VAL A 159 23.94 7.31 -9.03
C VAL A 159 24.71 7.73 -7.78
N ALA A 160 25.96 8.13 -7.94
CA ALA A 160 26.87 8.42 -6.83
C ALA A 160 26.30 9.52 -5.90
N GLY A 161 26.26 9.24 -4.59
CA GLY A 161 25.79 10.18 -3.58
C GLY A 161 24.29 10.41 -3.53
N ALA A 162 23.50 9.70 -4.35
CA ALA A 162 22.06 9.90 -4.46
C ALA A 162 21.27 8.85 -3.66
N GLY A 163 21.58 8.71 -2.37
CA GLY A 163 20.82 7.92 -1.40
C GLY A 163 20.36 8.80 -0.24
N LEU A 164 19.12 8.64 0.22
CA LEU A 164 18.59 9.37 1.36
C LEU A 164 17.70 8.49 2.24
N CYS A 165 17.69 8.81 3.52
CA CYS A 165 16.80 8.24 4.53
C CYS A 165 15.95 9.35 5.13
N ALA A 166 14.66 9.08 5.31
CA ALA A 166 13.73 9.93 6.03
C ALA A 166 12.86 9.08 6.96
N ASP A 167 11.96 9.70 7.70
CA ASP A 167 11.07 9.00 8.64
C ASP A 167 10.12 8.05 7.91
N GLY A 168 10.42 6.76 7.91
CA GLY A 168 9.65 5.75 7.18
C GLY A 168 9.89 5.71 5.67
N LEU A 169 11.02 6.27 5.17
CA LEU A 169 11.35 6.28 3.75
C LEU A 169 12.84 6.03 3.53
N ALA A 170 13.14 5.15 2.58
CA ALA A 170 14.47 4.99 1.96
C ALA A 170 14.35 5.31 0.48
N ALA A 171 15.23 6.16 -0.07
CA ALA A 171 15.27 6.44 -1.50
C ALA A 171 16.70 6.32 -2.05
N MET A 172 16.83 5.70 -3.22
CA MET A 172 18.08 5.50 -3.94
C MET A 172 17.86 5.84 -5.40
N GLN A 173 18.68 6.72 -5.96
CA GLN A 173 18.67 6.94 -7.41
C GLN A 173 19.59 5.95 -8.10
N VAL A 174 19.12 5.35 -9.18
CA VAL A 174 19.82 4.34 -9.98
C VAL A 174 19.76 4.67 -11.46
N GLU A 175 20.68 4.11 -12.22
CA GLU A 175 20.62 4.12 -13.69
C GLU A 175 19.59 3.09 -14.15
N GLY A 176 18.40 3.57 -14.52
CA GLY A 176 17.30 2.75 -15.04
C GLY A 176 17.35 2.60 -16.57
N PRO A 177 16.46 1.79 -17.17
CA PRO A 177 16.43 1.55 -18.62
C PRO A 177 16.25 2.82 -19.48
N GLY A 178 15.64 3.87 -18.91
CA GLY A 178 15.39 5.16 -19.59
C GLY A 178 16.21 6.33 -19.06
N GLY A 179 17.23 6.08 -18.22
CA GLY A 179 18.02 7.10 -17.52
C GLY A 179 17.82 7.07 -16.01
N PRO A 180 18.28 8.08 -15.28
CA PRO A 180 18.19 8.12 -13.82
C PRO A 180 16.76 7.96 -13.30
N LEU A 181 16.60 7.06 -12.31
CA LEU A 181 15.32 6.63 -11.73
C LEU A 181 15.44 6.59 -10.20
N TRP A 182 14.47 7.15 -9.50
CA TRP A 182 14.38 7.02 -8.04
C TRP A 182 13.62 5.75 -7.64
N LEU A 183 14.24 4.92 -6.82
CA LEU A 183 13.64 3.80 -6.11
C LEU A 183 13.30 4.28 -4.69
N VAL A 184 12.03 4.15 -4.29
CA VAL A 184 11.55 4.66 -2.99
C VAL A 184 10.81 3.53 -2.26
N SER A 185 11.39 3.06 -1.15
CA SER A 185 10.76 2.11 -0.24
C SER A 185 10.14 2.86 0.93
N VAL A 186 8.88 2.55 1.26
CA VAL A 186 8.08 3.27 2.26
C VAL A 186 7.57 2.31 3.32
N HIS A 187 7.56 2.78 4.58
CA HIS A 187 6.82 2.16 5.68
C HIS A 187 6.18 3.27 6.51
N LEU A 188 4.87 3.47 6.37
CA LEU A 188 4.16 4.49 7.14
C LEU A 188 3.73 3.95 8.50
N TYR A 189 3.53 4.85 9.46
CA TYR A 189 2.83 4.55 10.69
C TYR A 189 1.38 4.12 10.39
N TRP A 190 0.72 3.50 11.36
CA TRP A 190 -0.72 3.29 11.29
C TRP A 190 -1.47 4.62 11.22
N PRO A 191 -2.67 4.66 10.59
CA PRO A 191 -3.45 5.90 10.50
C PRO A 191 -3.83 6.44 11.88
N TRP A 192 -4.51 7.57 11.89
CA TRP A 192 -4.93 8.20 13.14
C TRP A 192 -5.51 7.20 14.14
N PRO A 193 -5.10 7.24 15.43
CA PRO A 193 -4.30 8.31 16.08
C PRO A 193 -2.77 8.09 16.06
N GLU A 194 -2.20 7.15 15.31
CA GLU A 194 -0.81 6.68 15.42
C GLU A 194 0.25 7.56 14.69
N GLY A 195 -0.13 8.77 14.24
CA GLY A 195 0.83 9.76 13.75
C GLY A 195 1.13 9.73 12.26
N GLN A 196 0.48 8.89 11.46
CA GLN A 196 0.72 8.78 10.01
C GLN A 196 0.61 10.11 9.27
N ALA A 197 -0.39 10.95 9.61
CA ALA A 197 -0.59 12.23 8.94
C ALA A 197 0.59 13.20 9.16
N ASP A 198 1.22 13.18 10.33
CA ASP A 198 2.40 13.98 10.64
C ASP A 198 3.61 13.47 9.88
N GLN A 199 3.82 12.16 9.85
CA GLN A 199 4.85 11.52 9.07
C GLN A 199 4.72 11.89 7.58
N VAL A 200 3.54 11.73 7.00
CA VAL A 200 3.30 12.06 5.57
C VAL A 200 3.62 13.52 5.30
N ARG A 201 3.21 14.46 6.16
CA ARG A 201 3.56 15.89 6.03
C ARG A 201 5.06 16.13 5.93
N THR A 202 5.88 15.37 6.65
CA THR A 202 7.35 15.49 6.56
C THR A 202 7.93 14.85 5.31
N LEU A 203 7.27 13.82 4.76
CA LEU A 203 7.73 13.10 3.57
C LEU A 203 7.36 13.79 2.26
N LEU A 204 6.27 14.58 2.21
CA LEU A 204 5.84 15.26 0.98
C LEU A 204 6.93 16.13 0.35
N PRO A 205 7.62 17.04 1.08
CA PRO A 205 8.71 17.85 0.50
C PRO A 205 9.86 16.99 -0.04
N VAL A 206 10.14 15.83 0.60
CA VAL A 206 11.17 14.89 0.15
C VAL A 206 10.77 14.30 -1.20
N LEU A 207 9.53 13.80 -1.34
CA LEU A 207 9.02 13.22 -2.58
C LEU A 207 8.94 14.25 -3.71
N GLU A 208 8.45 15.45 -3.43
CA GLU A 208 8.38 16.57 -4.40
C GLU A 208 9.76 16.99 -4.89
N GLY A 209 10.77 16.91 -4.02
CA GLY A 209 12.17 17.23 -4.33
C GLY A 209 12.87 16.21 -5.24
N LEU A 210 12.37 14.98 -5.38
CA LEU A 210 12.96 13.97 -6.25
C LEU A 210 12.79 14.36 -7.73
N GLN A 211 13.89 14.61 -8.41
CA GLN A 211 13.88 14.98 -9.83
C GLN A 211 13.95 13.74 -10.72
N GLY A 212 13.03 13.61 -11.69
CA GLY A 212 12.92 12.47 -12.59
C GLY A 212 11.86 11.45 -12.18
N PRO A 213 11.80 10.30 -12.88
CA PRO A 213 10.84 9.24 -12.59
C PRO A 213 11.05 8.64 -11.19
N VAL A 214 9.96 8.25 -10.55
CA VAL A 214 9.97 7.60 -9.23
C VAL A 214 9.23 6.27 -9.33
N VAL A 215 9.80 5.19 -8.79
CA VAL A 215 9.09 3.95 -8.47
C VAL A 215 9.04 3.83 -6.95
N MET A 216 7.84 3.82 -6.40
CA MET A 216 7.59 3.81 -4.97
C MET A 216 6.81 2.56 -4.58
N ALA A 217 7.30 1.82 -3.58
CA ALA A 217 6.58 0.67 -3.06
C ALA A 217 6.81 0.49 -1.56
N GLY A 218 5.90 -0.21 -0.90
CA GLY A 218 6.05 -0.51 0.51
C GLY A 218 4.74 -0.75 1.22
N ASP A 219 4.84 -0.79 2.54
CA ASP A 219 3.72 -0.82 3.46
C ASP A 219 3.30 0.62 3.80
N PHE A 220 2.19 1.04 3.20
CA PHE A 220 1.60 2.35 3.44
C PHE A 220 0.74 2.38 4.71
N ASN A 221 0.48 1.21 5.32
CA ASN A 221 -0.48 1.07 6.42
C ASN A 221 -1.83 1.76 6.08
N MET A 222 -2.13 1.86 4.78
CA MET A 222 -3.26 2.60 4.26
C MET A 222 -3.76 2.03 2.94
N VAL A 223 -5.06 2.13 2.72
CA VAL A 223 -5.73 1.65 1.51
C VAL A 223 -5.53 2.62 0.33
N ARG A 224 -5.58 2.08 -0.89
CA ARG A 224 -5.35 2.84 -2.14
C ARG A 224 -6.28 4.06 -2.32
N TRP A 225 -7.50 4.00 -1.80
CA TRP A 225 -8.52 5.06 -1.92
C TRP A 225 -8.50 6.07 -0.76
N SER A 226 -7.44 6.11 0.03
CA SER A 226 -7.22 7.08 1.09
C SER A 226 -6.65 8.40 0.57
N ALA A 227 -6.81 9.46 1.35
CA ALA A 227 -6.17 10.73 1.07
C ALA A 227 -4.64 10.64 1.19
N THR A 228 -4.14 9.87 2.14
CA THR A 228 -2.70 9.61 2.33
C THR A 228 -2.05 9.04 1.06
N VAL A 229 -2.56 7.92 0.52
CA VAL A 229 -1.98 7.30 -0.69
C VAL A 229 -2.11 8.22 -1.90
N ALA A 230 -3.25 8.89 -2.06
CA ALA A 230 -3.47 9.84 -3.15
C ALA A 230 -2.48 11.03 -3.11
N THR A 231 -2.25 11.60 -1.93
CA THR A 231 -1.34 12.75 -1.75
C THR A 231 0.11 12.36 -2.00
N MET A 232 0.57 11.20 -1.49
CA MET A 232 1.92 10.70 -1.75
C MET A 232 2.13 10.35 -3.23
N ALA A 233 1.13 9.73 -3.86
CA ALA A 233 1.18 9.42 -5.29
C ALA A 233 1.30 10.68 -6.15
N LEU A 234 0.56 11.75 -5.79
CA LEU A 234 0.63 13.04 -6.46
C LEU A 234 2.02 13.69 -6.27
N ALA A 235 2.55 13.73 -5.05
CA ALA A 235 3.86 14.30 -4.74
C ALA A 235 5.00 13.60 -5.51
N ALA A 236 4.93 12.27 -5.59
CA ALA A 236 5.90 11.46 -6.33
C ALA A 236 5.60 11.35 -7.83
N ARG A 237 4.48 11.89 -8.33
CA ARG A 237 4.03 11.82 -9.75
C ARG A 237 3.88 10.38 -10.25
N VAL A 238 3.28 9.52 -9.44
CA VAL A 238 3.10 8.09 -9.70
C VAL A 238 1.65 7.66 -9.60
N GLN A 239 1.33 6.48 -10.14
CA GLN A 239 0.03 5.85 -10.04
C GLN A 239 0.16 4.36 -9.70
N PRO A 240 -0.87 3.73 -9.10
CA PRO A 240 -0.80 2.34 -8.69
C PRO A 240 -0.57 1.36 -9.85
N ALA A 241 0.23 0.32 -9.60
CA ALA A 241 0.48 -0.79 -10.52
C ALA A 241 -0.53 -1.92 -10.26
N GLY A 242 -1.39 -2.18 -11.24
CA GLY A 242 -2.32 -3.30 -11.23
C GLY A 242 -3.49 -3.21 -10.25
N ALA A 243 -4.08 -4.37 -9.96
CA ALA A 243 -5.21 -4.54 -9.05
C ALA A 243 -4.87 -4.20 -7.60
N VAL A 244 -5.91 -4.01 -6.80
CA VAL A 244 -5.80 -4.00 -5.33
C VAL A 244 -5.66 -5.43 -4.84
N HIS A 245 -4.75 -5.66 -3.90
CA HIS A 245 -4.54 -6.97 -3.28
C HIS A 245 -4.63 -6.85 -1.75
N GLY A 246 -5.39 -7.74 -1.11
CA GLY A 246 -5.33 -7.90 0.34
C GLY A 246 -3.98 -8.51 0.71
N THR A 247 -3.13 -7.76 1.36
CA THR A 247 -1.76 -8.16 1.68
C THR A 247 -1.54 -8.39 3.16
N TYR A 248 -2.14 -7.58 4.04
CA TYR A 248 -2.04 -7.76 5.48
C TYR A 248 -3.04 -8.81 5.97
N THR A 249 -2.52 -9.87 6.61
CA THR A 249 -3.28 -11.06 7.03
C THR A 249 -3.60 -11.10 8.52
N GLY A 250 -3.27 -10.05 9.28
CA GLY A 250 -3.45 -10.01 10.74
C GLY A 250 -4.89 -10.21 11.22
N PHE A 251 -5.87 -10.02 10.33
CA PHE A 251 -7.30 -10.30 10.61
C PHE A 251 -7.85 -11.50 9.84
N ALA A 252 -6.98 -12.29 9.16
CA ALA A 252 -7.41 -13.47 8.41
C ALA A 252 -8.00 -14.55 9.34
N PRO A 253 -8.97 -15.38 8.89
CA PRO A 253 -9.52 -15.41 7.52
C PRO A 253 -10.63 -14.41 7.25
N LEU A 254 -11.03 -13.58 8.24
CA LEU A 254 -12.21 -12.72 8.14
C LEU A 254 -11.96 -11.50 7.24
N LEU A 255 -10.76 -10.94 7.29
CA LEU A 255 -10.42 -9.72 6.59
C LEU A 255 -8.94 -9.70 6.25
N MET A 256 -8.60 -9.31 5.03
CA MET A 256 -7.25 -8.97 4.61
C MET A 256 -7.24 -7.52 4.16
N LEU A 257 -6.35 -6.70 4.75
CA LEU A 257 -6.26 -5.28 4.39
C LEU A 257 -5.30 -5.08 3.20
N PRO A 258 -5.68 -4.27 2.20
CA PRO A 258 -4.84 -3.94 1.07
C PRO A 258 -4.00 -2.69 1.38
N ILE A 259 -2.95 -2.85 2.16
CA ILE A 259 -2.14 -1.74 2.69
C ILE A 259 -0.73 -1.67 2.12
N ASP A 260 -0.30 -2.69 1.38
CA ASP A 260 0.94 -2.66 0.60
C ASP A 260 0.66 -2.26 -0.85
N HIS A 261 1.47 -1.37 -1.39
CA HIS A 261 1.29 -0.85 -2.75
C HIS A 261 2.60 -0.78 -3.51
N VAL A 262 2.47 -0.87 -4.83
CA VAL A 262 3.51 -0.51 -5.81
C VAL A 262 2.94 0.58 -6.70
N LEU A 263 3.69 1.67 -6.86
CA LEU A 263 3.33 2.84 -7.66
C LEU A 263 4.48 3.21 -8.59
N ALA A 264 4.15 3.59 -9.83
CA ALA A 264 5.13 4.00 -10.84
C ALA A 264 4.51 5.03 -11.79
N PRO A 265 5.30 5.79 -12.58
CA PRO A 265 4.76 6.82 -13.48
C PRO A 265 3.72 6.28 -14.46
N GLY A 266 3.98 5.15 -15.08
CA GLY A 266 3.07 4.48 -16.01
C GLY A 266 2.18 3.40 -15.38
N GLY A 267 2.17 3.26 -14.05
CA GLY A 267 1.52 2.14 -13.37
C GLY A 267 2.19 0.80 -13.73
N GLY A 268 1.41 -0.24 -13.98
CA GLY A 268 1.94 -1.56 -14.31
C GLY A 268 0.99 -2.68 -13.94
N ARG A 269 1.52 -3.86 -13.64
CA ARG A 269 0.80 -4.99 -13.06
C ARG A 269 1.49 -5.46 -11.78
N ALA A 270 0.74 -6.05 -10.88
CA ALA A 270 1.27 -6.66 -9.67
C ALA A 270 0.58 -7.99 -9.40
N GLU A 271 1.31 -8.95 -8.88
CA GLU A 271 0.80 -10.23 -8.41
C GLU A 271 1.20 -10.47 -6.96
N VAL A 272 0.37 -11.21 -6.23
CA VAL A 272 0.60 -11.55 -4.84
C VAL A 272 1.63 -12.68 -4.72
N ARG A 273 2.57 -12.54 -3.78
CA ARG A 273 3.54 -13.58 -3.38
C ARG A 273 3.21 -14.12 -1.99
N GLY A 274 3.88 -15.19 -1.59
CA GLY A 274 3.64 -15.85 -0.31
C GLY A 274 3.93 -15.01 0.93
N ALA A 275 3.45 -15.47 2.08
CA ALA A 275 3.69 -14.83 3.37
C ALA A 275 5.14 -15.01 3.87
N PHE A 276 5.73 -16.19 3.71
CA PHE A 276 7.13 -16.51 4.10
C PHE A 276 7.47 -15.99 5.51
N GLY A 277 6.73 -16.43 6.52
CA GLY A 277 6.95 -16.06 7.92
C GLY A 277 6.51 -14.64 8.31
N SER A 278 5.85 -13.90 7.42
CA SER A 278 5.30 -12.56 7.67
C SER A 278 3.78 -12.60 7.80
N ASP A 279 3.20 -11.62 8.49
CA ASP A 279 1.77 -11.31 8.48
C ASP A 279 1.35 -10.48 7.27
N HIS A 280 2.30 -10.14 6.38
CA HIS A 280 2.03 -9.58 5.07
C HIS A 280 2.31 -10.60 3.95
N LEU A 281 1.56 -10.54 2.88
CA LEU A 281 1.89 -11.14 1.59
C LEU A 281 2.83 -10.20 0.82
N GLY A 282 3.71 -10.75 -0.02
CA GLY A 282 4.56 -9.93 -0.90
C GLY A 282 3.82 -9.50 -2.16
N LEU A 283 4.36 -8.51 -2.86
CA LEU A 283 3.94 -8.10 -4.19
C LEU A 283 5.12 -8.21 -5.17
N LEU A 284 4.91 -8.88 -6.29
CA LEU A 284 5.82 -8.84 -7.44
C LEU A 284 5.16 -8.01 -8.52
N ALA A 285 5.80 -6.92 -8.93
CA ALA A 285 5.25 -6.00 -9.92
C ALA A 285 6.16 -5.85 -11.13
N GLU A 286 5.56 -5.64 -12.28
CA GLU A 286 6.20 -5.13 -13.48
C GLU A 286 5.65 -3.73 -13.74
N VAL A 287 6.52 -2.72 -13.66
CA VAL A 287 6.12 -1.32 -13.72
C VAL A 287 6.63 -0.63 -14.97
N ARG A 288 5.85 0.33 -15.45
CA ARG A 288 6.21 1.22 -16.55
C ARG A 288 6.77 2.51 -15.98
N LEU A 289 7.93 2.89 -16.51
CA LEU A 289 8.60 4.14 -16.18
C LEU A 289 8.07 5.32 -17.02
#